data_15c755496820704bed1be984e2e7ba6e
#
_entry.id   15c755496820704bed1be984e2e7ba6e
#
_cell.length_a   1.000
_cell.length_b   1.000
_cell.length_c   1.000
_cell.angle_alpha   90.00
_cell.angle_beta   90.00
_cell.angle_gamma   90.00
#
_symmetry.space_group_name_H-M   'P 1'
#
loop_
_entity.id
_entity.type
_entity.pdbx_description
1 polymer ?
#
loop_
_entity_poly.entity_id
_entity_poly.type
_entity_poly.pdbx_seq_one_letter_code
_entity_poly.pdbx_strand_id
1 'polypeptide(L)'
;MIRKLLTILSLTTVISSCSKNDDHPTDIPPQPKYQDTSQWYITDRNTDVDIFYIISTETGDYITDNGITRHFADTYNDSLRAPMLAEMTGVDAIVGDKFNFFSPYYRQCSLQTYADDSTINARMPLPTEDVRRAFNHYIKQINPSRPFIIAGFSQGAMIAIELLKEMDSQTYSRMIATYIIGATIDSATVNATKCLVPAQGADDTGVTICYNSVREPSCALRMFDHSAVCINPISWTTDPTPATLITETTFNATLKDTLTVRIDTATGLLCVEGVTADDYILPLIGKEGNYHSREIWFYRDCLKANMEARAEKFIDRKH
;
A
#
# COMPACT_ATOMS: atom_id res chain seq x y z
N MET A 1 49.88 55.03 34.41
CA MET A 1 48.44 54.83 34.55
C MET A 1 47.89 54.25 33.24
N ILE A 2 47.75 52.95 33.18
CA ILE A 2 47.30 52.27 31.97
C ILE A 2 45.89 51.73 32.26
N ARG A 3 44.86 52.26 31.58
CA ARG A 3 43.47 51.78 31.65
C ARG A 3 43.34 50.54 30.77
N LYS A 4 42.99 49.40 31.38
CA LYS A 4 42.59 48.21 30.70
C LYS A 4 41.13 48.34 30.22
N LEU A 5 40.92 48.27 28.91
CA LEU A 5 39.61 48.14 28.32
C LEU A 5 39.21 46.65 28.42
N LEU A 6 38.12 46.35 29.12
CA LEU A 6 37.48 45.04 29.08
C LEU A 6 36.51 45.04 27.90
N THR A 7 36.81 44.23 26.90
CA THR A 7 35.87 43.95 25.82
C THR A 7 34.98 42.79 26.26
N ILE A 8 33.69 43.06 26.48
CA ILE A 8 32.68 42.06 26.76
C ILE A 8 32.28 41.47 25.42
N LEU A 9 32.66 40.20 25.20
CA LEU A 9 32.21 39.41 24.06
C LEU A 9 30.81 38.84 24.38
N SER A 10 29.77 39.43 23.83
CA SER A 10 28.42 38.91 23.93
C SER A 10 28.28 37.68 23.00
N LEU A 11 28.20 36.52 23.63
CA LEU A 11 27.91 35.28 22.96
C LEU A 11 26.38 35.23 22.67
N THR A 12 26.00 35.62 21.47
CA THR A 12 24.63 35.40 20.98
C THR A 12 24.46 33.92 20.67
N THR A 13 23.84 33.19 21.57
CA THR A 13 23.32 31.85 21.32
C THR A 13 22.19 31.97 20.28
N VAL A 14 22.48 31.56 19.04
CA VAL A 14 21.48 31.31 18.05
C VAL A 14 20.77 30.03 18.49
N ILE A 15 19.62 30.19 19.14
CA ILE A 15 18.67 29.08 19.34
C ILE A 15 18.15 28.78 17.95
N SER A 16 18.67 27.72 17.32
CA SER A 16 18.07 27.12 16.15
C SER A 16 16.75 26.51 16.61
N SER A 17 15.70 27.28 16.49
CA SER A 17 14.33 26.78 16.57
C SER A 17 14.17 25.81 15.40
N CYS A 18 14.13 24.49 15.69
CA CYS A 18 13.49 23.55 14.79
C CYS A 18 12.03 23.97 14.68
N SER A 19 11.72 24.79 13.67
CA SER A 19 10.36 25.01 13.26
C SER A 19 9.83 23.65 12.81
N LYS A 20 8.82 23.12 13.53
CA LYS A 20 7.91 22.15 12.94
C LYS A 20 7.42 22.85 11.66
N ASN A 21 7.78 22.30 10.51
CA ASN A 21 7.22 22.73 9.24
C ASN A 21 5.75 22.34 9.31
N ASP A 22 4.89 23.28 9.67
CA ASP A 22 3.48 23.17 9.40
C ASP A 22 3.36 23.13 7.87
N ASP A 23 2.78 22.06 7.32
CA ASP A 23 2.51 21.93 5.89
C ASP A 23 1.57 23.07 5.48
N HIS A 24 2.13 24.19 5.00
CA HIS A 24 1.34 25.31 4.50
C HIS A 24 0.55 24.86 3.27
N PRO A 25 -0.69 25.35 3.05
CA PRO A 25 -1.51 24.99 1.88
C PRO A 25 -0.79 25.16 0.53
N THR A 26 0.20 26.05 0.45
CA THR A 26 1.06 26.28 -0.72
C THR A 26 2.04 25.15 -1.01
N ASP A 27 2.31 24.28 -0.05
CA ASP A 27 3.24 23.16 -0.17
C ASP A 27 2.56 21.88 -0.66
N ILE A 28 1.22 21.90 -0.76
CA ILE A 28 0.41 20.78 -1.23
C ILE A 28 0.24 20.89 -2.75
N PRO A 29 0.56 19.83 -3.53
CA PRO A 29 0.32 19.79 -4.97
C PRO A 29 -1.15 19.95 -5.34
N PRO A 30 -1.45 20.35 -6.60
CA PRO A 30 -2.82 20.45 -7.08
C PRO A 30 -3.62 19.16 -6.90
N GLN A 31 -4.89 19.30 -6.53
CA GLN A 31 -5.77 18.16 -6.32
C GLN A 31 -6.08 17.46 -7.64
N PRO A 32 -5.95 16.11 -7.72
CA PRO A 32 -6.31 15.35 -8.92
C PRO A 32 -7.80 15.48 -9.24
N LYS A 33 -8.12 15.62 -10.53
CA LYS A 33 -9.50 15.69 -11.06
C LYS A 33 -9.83 14.36 -11.72
N TYR A 34 -10.54 13.47 -11.02
CA TYR A 34 -10.80 12.10 -11.48
C TYR A 34 -11.81 11.97 -12.63
N GLN A 35 -12.43 13.07 -13.06
CA GLN A 35 -13.15 13.17 -14.34
C GLN A 35 -12.19 13.21 -15.54
N ASP A 36 -10.94 13.56 -15.31
CA ASP A 36 -9.87 13.53 -16.29
C ASP A 36 -9.22 12.15 -16.31
N THR A 37 -9.34 11.45 -17.43
CA THR A 37 -8.77 10.11 -17.61
C THR A 37 -7.24 10.10 -17.49
N SER A 38 -6.56 11.23 -17.68
CA SER A 38 -5.13 11.36 -17.47
C SER A 38 -4.72 11.15 -16.01
N GLN A 39 -5.66 11.23 -15.06
CA GLN A 39 -5.41 10.95 -13.64
C GLN A 39 -5.57 9.47 -13.28
N TRP A 40 -5.61 8.60 -14.27
CA TRP A 40 -5.76 7.17 -14.11
C TRP A 40 -4.77 6.39 -14.97
N TYR A 41 -4.42 5.21 -14.50
CA TYR A 41 -3.99 4.10 -15.33
C TYR A 41 -5.19 3.18 -15.51
N ILE A 42 -5.61 2.99 -16.76
CA ILE A 42 -6.76 2.16 -17.11
C ILE A 42 -6.37 1.17 -18.19
N THR A 43 -6.68 -0.11 -17.94
CA THR A 43 -6.68 -1.15 -18.96
C THR A 43 -8.06 -1.81 -18.98
N ASP A 44 -8.92 -1.33 -19.86
CA ASP A 44 -10.25 -1.91 -20.08
C ASP A 44 -10.13 -3.05 -21.11
N ARG A 45 -10.32 -4.27 -20.63
CA ARG A 45 -10.27 -5.51 -21.43
C ARG A 45 -11.66 -6.03 -21.78
N ASN A 46 -12.69 -5.27 -21.42
CA ASN A 46 -14.10 -5.66 -21.61
C ASN A 46 -14.43 -6.98 -20.91
N THR A 47 -13.90 -7.20 -19.72
CA THR A 47 -14.18 -8.35 -18.86
C THR A 47 -15.29 -8.04 -17.86
N ASP A 48 -15.85 -9.09 -17.22
CA ASP A 48 -16.97 -8.96 -16.30
C ASP A 48 -16.57 -8.48 -14.89
N VAL A 49 -15.28 -8.45 -14.58
CA VAL A 49 -14.74 -8.12 -13.25
C VAL A 49 -13.65 -7.07 -13.37
N ASP A 50 -13.69 -6.12 -12.46
CA ASP A 50 -12.68 -5.06 -12.36
C ASP A 50 -11.73 -5.28 -11.17
N ILE A 51 -10.50 -4.80 -11.30
CA ILE A 51 -9.60 -4.54 -10.19
C ILE A 51 -9.46 -3.04 -10.01
N PHE A 52 -9.76 -2.55 -8.81
CA PHE A 52 -9.42 -1.22 -8.35
C PHE A 52 -8.13 -1.31 -7.52
N TYR A 53 -7.02 -0.87 -8.10
CA TYR A 53 -5.70 -0.97 -7.49
C TYR A 53 -5.23 0.36 -6.90
N ILE A 54 -4.75 0.31 -5.66
CA ILE A 54 -4.20 1.46 -4.94
C ILE A 54 -2.70 1.20 -4.72
N ILE A 55 -1.88 1.96 -5.44
CA ILE A 55 -0.42 1.78 -5.47
C ILE A 55 0.23 2.11 -4.13
N SER A 56 1.46 1.63 -3.97
CA SER A 56 2.32 1.91 -2.82
C SER A 56 2.93 3.32 -2.85
N THR A 57 3.91 3.58 -2.00
CA THR A 57 4.64 4.85 -1.96
C THR A 57 5.79 4.82 -2.96
N GLU A 58 5.67 5.59 -4.02
CA GLU A 58 6.64 5.70 -5.11
C GLU A 58 7.37 7.06 -5.12
N THR A 59 7.22 7.85 -4.07
CA THR A 59 7.84 9.18 -3.98
C THR A 59 8.61 9.39 -2.69
N GLY A 60 9.71 10.14 -2.77
CA GLY A 60 10.40 10.73 -1.63
C GLY A 60 10.05 12.20 -1.49
N ASP A 61 10.53 12.84 -0.41
CA ASP A 61 10.52 14.31 -0.31
C ASP A 61 11.30 14.92 -1.47
N TYR A 62 10.80 15.99 -2.05
CA TYR A 62 11.47 16.70 -3.13
C TYR A 62 11.34 18.20 -2.96
N ILE A 63 12.25 18.95 -3.60
CA ILE A 63 12.28 20.40 -3.57
C ILE A 63 11.80 20.92 -4.93
N THR A 64 10.80 21.82 -4.90
CA THR A 64 10.31 22.50 -6.09
C THR A 64 11.32 23.53 -6.61
N ASP A 65 11.16 24.02 -7.84
CA ASP A 65 11.98 25.08 -8.43
C ASP A 65 12.00 26.36 -7.58
N ASN A 66 10.96 26.58 -6.80
CA ASN A 66 10.86 27.72 -5.87
C ASN A 66 11.46 27.44 -4.49
N GLY A 67 12.17 26.31 -4.30
CA GLY A 67 12.84 25.96 -3.06
C GLY A 67 11.92 25.43 -1.95
N ILE A 68 10.68 25.08 -2.27
CA ILE A 68 9.71 24.54 -1.31
C ILE A 68 9.88 23.01 -1.22
N THR A 69 10.06 22.48 -0.01
CA THR A 69 10.04 21.05 0.22
C THR A 69 8.61 20.52 0.15
N ARG A 70 8.37 19.51 -0.66
CA ARG A 70 7.10 18.82 -0.79
C ARG A 70 7.18 17.41 -0.24
N HIS A 71 6.10 17.01 0.43
CA HIS A 71 5.94 15.71 1.07
C HIS A 71 4.85 14.85 0.41
N PHE A 72 4.27 15.36 -0.68
CA PHE A 72 3.21 14.71 -1.43
C PHE A 72 3.53 14.73 -2.91
N ALA A 73 3.28 13.64 -3.60
CA ALA A 73 3.48 13.55 -5.05
C ALA A 73 2.57 14.52 -5.81
N ASP A 74 3.10 15.16 -6.83
CA ASP A 74 2.33 15.94 -7.78
C ASP A 74 1.88 15.04 -8.94
N THR A 75 0.59 14.76 -9.02
CA THR A 75 0.01 13.87 -10.05
C THR A 75 -0.05 14.50 -11.44
N TYR A 76 0.31 15.77 -11.59
CA TYR A 76 0.46 16.46 -12.86
C TYR A 76 1.91 16.56 -13.32
N ASN A 77 2.86 16.05 -12.53
CA ASN A 77 4.27 16.00 -12.87
C ASN A 77 4.65 14.62 -13.42
N ASP A 78 5.02 14.53 -14.69
CA ASP A 78 5.31 13.28 -15.37
C ASP A 78 6.51 12.52 -14.74
N SER A 79 7.51 13.23 -14.22
CA SER A 79 8.67 12.60 -13.58
C SER A 79 8.28 11.91 -12.26
N LEU A 80 7.34 12.48 -11.49
CA LEU A 80 6.82 11.88 -10.27
C LEU A 80 5.80 10.77 -10.55
N ARG A 81 5.15 10.80 -11.71
CA ARG A 81 4.21 9.75 -12.14
C ARG A 81 4.91 8.52 -12.71
N ALA A 82 6.12 8.67 -13.25
CA ALA A 82 6.81 7.56 -13.91
C ALA A 82 7.01 6.32 -13.01
N PRO A 83 7.49 6.43 -11.76
CA PRO A 83 7.57 5.28 -10.87
C PRO A 83 6.18 4.72 -10.47
N MET A 84 5.17 5.59 -10.29
CA MET A 84 3.79 5.15 -10.05
C MET A 84 3.26 4.31 -11.22
N LEU A 85 3.49 4.77 -12.46
CA LEU A 85 3.10 4.05 -13.66
C LEU A 85 3.82 2.70 -13.76
N ALA A 86 5.08 2.64 -13.35
CA ALA A 86 5.85 1.39 -13.37
C ALA A 86 5.26 0.34 -12.43
N GLU A 87 4.84 0.72 -11.21
CA GLU A 87 4.15 -0.20 -10.30
C GLU A 87 2.79 -0.62 -10.86
N MET A 88 1.96 0.33 -11.33
CA MET A 88 0.64 0.04 -11.89
C MET A 88 0.73 -0.95 -13.06
N THR A 89 1.64 -0.73 -14.00
CA THR A 89 1.85 -1.62 -15.15
C THR A 89 2.41 -2.98 -14.74
N GLY A 90 3.31 -3.01 -13.75
CA GLY A 90 3.86 -4.25 -13.21
C GLY A 90 2.80 -5.12 -12.54
N VAL A 91 1.93 -4.53 -11.74
CA VAL A 91 0.84 -5.25 -11.07
C VAL A 91 -0.25 -5.67 -12.07
N ASP A 92 -0.63 -4.80 -13.00
CA ASP A 92 -1.57 -5.15 -14.08
C ASP A 92 -1.07 -6.35 -14.90
N ALA A 93 0.23 -6.42 -15.19
CA ALA A 93 0.84 -7.57 -15.87
C ALA A 93 0.81 -8.86 -15.03
N ILE A 94 0.85 -8.76 -13.70
CA ILE A 94 0.75 -9.91 -12.78
C ILE A 94 -0.67 -10.47 -12.78
N VAL A 95 -1.68 -9.61 -12.54
CA VAL A 95 -3.08 -10.07 -12.43
C VAL A 95 -3.65 -10.51 -13.77
N GLY A 96 -3.04 -10.06 -14.87
CA GLY A 96 -3.25 -10.58 -16.21
C GLY A 96 -4.53 -10.08 -16.87
N ASP A 97 -4.92 -10.79 -17.91
CA ASP A 97 -5.95 -10.44 -18.90
C ASP A 97 -7.39 -10.78 -18.50
N LYS A 98 -7.59 -11.34 -17.31
CA LYS A 98 -8.92 -11.74 -16.81
C LYS A 98 -9.74 -10.60 -16.21
N PHE A 99 -9.14 -9.43 -16.00
CA PHE A 99 -9.73 -8.30 -15.30
C PHE A 99 -9.56 -7.01 -16.08
N ASN A 100 -10.52 -6.09 -15.97
CA ASN A 100 -10.25 -4.69 -16.25
C ASN A 100 -9.46 -4.11 -15.07
N PHE A 101 -8.53 -3.22 -15.34
CA PHE A 101 -7.65 -2.67 -14.31
C PHE A 101 -7.77 -1.16 -14.24
N PHE A 102 -8.06 -0.64 -13.03
CA PHE A 102 -8.23 0.78 -12.76
C PHE A 102 -7.37 1.18 -11.57
N SER A 103 -6.45 2.10 -11.77
CA SER A 103 -5.60 2.63 -10.70
C SER A 103 -5.49 4.14 -10.80
N PRO A 104 -5.94 4.90 -9.77
CA PRO A 104 -5.83 6.34 -9.77
C PRO A 104 -4.41 6.79 -9.43
N TYR A 105 -3.94 7.86 -10.08
CA TYR A 105 -2.86 8.66 -9.53
C TYR A 105 -3.40 9.49 -8.37
N TYR A 106 -2.68 9.53 -7.26
CA TYR A 106 -3.08 10.30 -6.09
C TYR A 106 -1.87 10.96 -5.44
N ARG A 107 -2.08 11.98 -4.64
CA ARG A 107 -1.02 12.70 -3.94
C ARG A 107 -0.47 11.84 -2.81
N GLN A 108 0.35 10.85 -3.17
CA GLN A 108 1.00 9.94 -2.21
C GLN A 108 1.80 10.73 -1.18
N CYS A 109 1.80 10.27 0.07
CA CYS A 109 2.81 10.68 1.03
C CYS A 109 4.19 10.20 0.59
N SER A 110 5.22 10.97 0.86
CA SER A 110 6.61 10.57 0.69
C SER A 110 7.03 9.48 1.67
N LEU A 111 8.10 8.73 1.35
CA LEU A 111 8.68 7.71 2.24
C LEU A 111 9.08 8.28 3.60
N GLN A 112 9.49 9.55 3.68
CA GLN A 112 9.84 10.23 4.91
C GLN A 112 8.67 10.37 5.89
N THR A 113 7.44 10.27 5.40
CA THR A 113 6.23 10.28 6.23
C THR A 113 6.21 9.15 7.25
N TYR A 114 6.82 8.01 6.94
CA TYR A 114 6.79 6.81 7.79
C TYR A 114 7.87 6.78 8.88
N ALA A 115 8.60 7.87 9.07
CA ALA A 115 9.60 7.99 10.13
C ALA A 115 8.98 7.90 11.54
N ASP A 116 7.77 8.46 11.73
CA ASP A 116 7.05 8.45 13.01
C ASP A 116 5.52 8.54 12.84
N ASP A 117 4.78 8.13 13.90
CA ASP A 117 3.33 8.08 13.89
C ASP A 117 2.66 9.45 13.80
N SER A 118 3.29 10.48 14.37
CA SER A 118 2.76 11.86 14.32
C SER A 118 2.71 12.36 12.88
N THR A 119 3.78 12.10 12.14
CA THR A 119 3.90 12.48 10.73
C THR A 119 2.92 11.66 9.86
N ILE A 120 2.79 10.35 10.11
CA ILE A 120 1.79 9.50 9.44
C ILE A 120 0.39 10.08 9.66
N ASN A 121 0.01 10.31 10.92
CA ASN A 121 -1.32 10.82 11.27
C ASN A 121 -1.61 12.21 10.67
N ALA A 122 -0.59 13.06 10.55
CA ALA A 122 -0.74 14.38 9.95
C ALA A 122 -0.92 14.34 8.43
N ARG A 123 -0.25 13.42 7.74
CA ARG A 123 -0.17 13.43 6.27
C ARG A 123 -1.13 12.46 5.58
N MET A 124 -1.39 11.29 6.15
CA MET A 124 -2.24 10.26 5.54
C MET A 124 -3.69 10.70 5.21
N PRO A 125 -4.32 11.66 5.89
CA PRO A 125 -5.65 12.13 5.49
C PRO A 125 -5.74 12.66 4.05
N LEU A 126 -4.68 13.28 3.51
CA LEU A 126 -4.69 13.85 2.16
C LEU A 126 -4.77 12.77 1.06
N PRO A 127 -3.84 11.79 0.98
CA PRO A 127 -3.92 10.71 0.00
C PRO A 127 -5.18 9.85 0.19
N THR A 128 -5.63 9.65 1.44
CA THR A 128 -6.88 8.93 1.72
C THR A 128 -8.08 9.62 1.08
N GLU A 129 -8.18 10.95 1.21
CA GLU A 129 -9.25 11.73 0.59
C GLU A 129 -9.17 11.70 -0.95
N ASP A 130 -7.97 11.75 -1.52
CA ASP A 130 -7.80 11.64 -2.97
C ASP A 130 -8.32 10.28 -3.48
N VAL A 131 -7.89 9.18 -2.86
CA VAL A 131 -8.34 7.83 -3.27
C VAL A 131 -9.84 7.63 -3.01
N ARG A 132 -10.38 8.16 -1.90
CA ARG A 132 -11.84 8.16 -1.64
C ARG A 132 -12.63 8.81 -2.77
N ARG A 133 -12.18 9.97 -3.26
CA ARG A 133 -12.81 10.66 -4.40
C ARG A 133 -12.66 9.87 -5.70
N ALA A 134 -11.48 9.27 -5.92
CA ALA A 134 -11.26 8.38 -7.06
C ALA A 134 -12.19 7.17 -7.01
N PHE A 135 -12.28 6.49 -5.88
CA PHE A 135 -13.15 5.33 -5.68
C PHE A 135 -14.63 5.69 -5.86
N ASN A 136 -15.08 6.83 -5.31
CA ASN A 136 -16.43 7.31 -5.52
C ASN A 136 -16.74 7.62 -7.00
N HIS A 137 -15.77 8.17 -7.74
CA HIS A 137 -15.92 8.40 -9.18
C HIS A 137 -15.96 7.06 -9.93
N TYR A 138 -15.08 6.14 -9.59
CA TYR A 138 -15.03 4.80 -10.16
C TYR A 138 -16.38 4.06 -9.98
N ILE A 139 -16.90 3.96 -8.76
CA ILE A 139 -18.15 3.25 -8.46
C ILE A 139 -19.37 3.88 -9.15
N LYS A 140 -19.41 5.22 -9.28
CA LYS A 140 -20.60 5.93 -9.79
C LYS A 140 -20.57 6.16 -11.29
N GLN A 141 -19.40 6.33 -11.89
CA GLN A 141 -19.27 6.78 -13.28
C GLN A 141 -18.58 5.75 -14.18
N ILE A 142 -17.58 5.03 -13.68
CA ILE A 142 -16.82 4.07 -14.48
C ILE A 142 -17.43 2.67 -14.34
N ASN A 143 -17.66 2.21 -13.12
CA ASN A 143 -18.23 0.89 -12.84
C ASN A 143 -19.49 0.98 -11.95
N PRO A 144 -20.66 1.28 -12.49
CA PRO A 144 -21.90 1.34 -11.70
C PRO A 144 -22.47 -0.03 -11.33
N SER A 145 -22.02 -1.15 -11.94
CA SER A 145 -22.71 -2.44 -11.81
C SER A 145 -21.80 -3.68 -11.70
N ARG A 146 -20.61 -3.69 -12.31
CA ARG A 146 -19.77 -4.89 -12.33
C ARG A 146 -19.24 -5.25 -10.94
N PRO A 147 -19.02 -6.56 -10.66
CA PRO A 147 -18.23 -6.99 -9.51
C PRO A 147 -16.80 -6.46 -9.58
N PHE A 148 -16.19 -6.26 -8.43
CA PHE A 148 -14.82 -5.73 -8.37
C PHE A 148 -14.02 -6.31 -7.21
N ILE A 149 -12.70 -6.26 -7.37
CA ILE A 149 -11.68 -6.52 -6.34
C ILE A 149 -11.03 -5.18 -6.01
N ILE A 150 -10.81 -4.90 -4.73
CA ILE A 150 -9.89 -3.85 -4.30
C ILE A 150 -8.56 -4.52 -3.98
N ALA A 151 -7.46 -3.97 -4.47
CA ALA A 151 -6.13 -4.38 -4.05
C ALA A 151 -5.32 -3.13 -3.70
N GLY A 152 -4.64 -3.15 -2.57
CA GLY A 152 -3.77 -2.08 -2.13
C GLY A 152 -2.46 -2.61 -1.60
N PHE A 153 -1.37 -1.91 -1.89
CA PHE A 153 -0.06 -2.24 -1.39
C PHE A 153 0.50 -1.11 -0.52
N SER A 154 1.07 -1.46 0.65
CA SER A 154 1.72 -0.50 1.54
C SER A 154 0.80 0.69 1.91
N GLN A 155 1.12 1.91 1.50
CA GLN A 155 0.26 3.09 1.66
C GLN A 155 -1.13 2.84 1.06
N GLY A 156 -1.18 2.22 -0.12
CA GLY A 156 -2.45 1.84 -0.77
C GLY A 156 -3.27 0.84 0.04
N ALA A 157 -2.61 -0.08 0.74
CA ALA A 157 -3.27 -1.01 1.64
C ALA A 157 -3.87 -0.31 2.87
N MET A 158 -3.15 0.64 3.46
CA MET A 158 -3.68 1.47 4.55
C MET A 158 -4.93 2.25 4.10
N ILE A 159 -4.91 2.81 2.89
CA ILE A 159 -6.05 3.54 2.33
C ILE A 159 -7.22 2.61 2.00
N ALA A 160 -6.96 1.39 1.50
CA ALA A 160 -8.00 0.41 1.24
C ALA A 160 -8.79 0.04 2.51
N ILE A 161 -8.14 -0.03 3.67
CA ILE A 161 -8.81 -0.21 4.97
C ILE A 161 -9.78 0.95 5.25
N GLU A 162 -9.38 2.19 4.97
CA GLU A 162 -10.26 3.35 5.16
C GLU A 162 -11.46 3.33 4.21
N LEU A 163 -11.29 2.86 2.96
CA LEU A 163 -12.43 2.66 2.05
C LEU A 163 -13.43 1.63 2.59
N LEU A 164 -12.95 0.53 3.20
CA LEU A 164 -13.84 -0.48 3.80
C LEU A 164 -14.64 0.05 4.98
N LYS A 165 -14.07 0.97 5.79
CA LYS A 165 -14.77 1.60 6.92
C LYS A 165 -15.99 2.40 6.50
N GLU A 166 -15.96 2.97 5.30
CA GLU A 166 -16.98 3.89 4.78
C GLU A 166 -17.87 3.26 3.70
N MET A 167 -17.58 2.01 3.31
CA MET A 167 -18.28 1.33 2.21
C MET A 167 -19.74 1.06 2.57
N ASP A 168 -20.65 1.48 1.70
CA ASP A 168 -22.07 1.17 1.84
C ASP A 168 -22.39 -0.29 1.43
N SER A 169 -23.54 -0.78 1.89
CA SER A 169 -23.95 -2.18 1.67
C SER A 169 -24.18 -2.52 0.18
N GLN A 170 -24.60 -1.56 -0.63
CA GLN A 170 -24.81 -1.78 -2.07
C GLN A 170 -23.46 -1.96 -2.77
N THR A 171 -22.49 -1.11 -2.49
CA THR A 171 -21.12 -1.22 -3.02
C THR A 171 -20.48 -2.51 -2.53
N TYR A 172 -20.56 -2.81 -1.22
CA TYR A 172 -20.02 -4.05 -0.65
C TYR A 172 -20.61 -5.33 -1.29
N SER A 173 -21.90 -5.34 -1.64
CA SER A 173 -22.52 -6.51 -2.28
C SER A 173 -21.95 -6.87 -3.66
N ARG A 174 -21.16 -6.00 -4.26
CA ARG A 174 -20.43 -6.22 -5.52
C ARG A 174 -18.94 -6.50 -5.32
N MET A 175 -18.43 -6.30 -4.11
CA MET A 175 -17.02 -6.52 -3.80
C MET A 175 -16.74 -8.02 -3.66
N ILE A 176 -15.86 -8.53 -4.50
CA ILE A 176 -15.42 -9.94 -4.47
C ILE A 176 -14.47 -10.15 -3.29
N ALA A 177 -13.46 -9.31 -3.17
CA ALA A 177 -12.47 -9.33 -2.10
C ALA A 177 -11.72 -8.01 -2.02
N THR A 178 -11.10 -7.76 -0.85
CA THR A 178 -10.08 -6.71 -0.69
C THR A 178 -8.77 -7.34 -0.30
N TYR A 179 -7.69 -7.04 -1.04
CA TYR A 179 -6.32 -7.48 -0.77
C TYR A 179 -5.54 -6.35 -0.12
N ILE A 180 -5.22 -6.50 1.16
CA ILE A 180 -4.41 -5.62 2.00
C ILE A 180 -3.01 -6.21 2.06
N ILE A 181 -2.14 -5.74 1.17
CA ILE A 181 -0.80 -6.31 0.97
C ILE A 181 0.23 -5.39 1.60
N GLY A 182 1.11 -5.93 2.45
CA GLY A 182 2.16 -5.15 3.09
C GLY A 182 1.63 -4.12 4.10
N ALA A 183 0.55 -4.45 4.77
CA ALA A 183 0.02 -3.69 5.91
C ALA A 183 -0.56 -4.66 6.94
N THR A 184 -0.99 -4.14 8.06
CA THR A 184 -1.59 -4.91 9.16
C THR A 184 -2.94 -4.33 9.55
N ILE A 185 -3.79 -5.17 10.12
CA ILE A 185 -5.14 -4.80 10.57
C ILE A 185 -5.27 -5.19 12.04
N ASP A 186 -5.53 -4.25 12.92
CA ASP A 186 -5.76 -4.52 14.33
C ASP A 186 -7.17 -5.03 14.63
N SER A 187 -7.35 -5.65 15.78
CA SER A 187 -8.64 -6.21 16.23
C SER A 187 -9.73 -5.15 16.40
N ALA A 188 -9.37 -3.93 16.77
CA ALA A 188 -10.34 -2.85 16.92
C ALA A 188 -10.92 -2.44 15.58
N THR A 189 -10.07 -2.34 14.55
CA THR A 189 -10.47 -2.06 13.17
C THR A 189 -11.37 -3.17 12.62
N VAL A 190 -11.03 -4.46 12.83
CA VAL A 190 -11.88 -5.59 12.43
C VAL A 190 -13.27 -5.47 13.06
N ASN A 191 -13.32 -5.25 14.38
CA ASN A 191 -14.57 -5.20 15.11
C ASN A 191 -15.45 -3.98 14.77
N ALA A 192 -14.84 -2.87 14.37
CA ALA A 192 -15.54 -1.63 14.04
C ALA A 192 -16.02 -1.56 12.58
N THR A 193 -15.50 -2.41 11.68
CA THR A 193 -15.69 -2.28 10.22
C THR A 193 -16.50 -3.44 9.66
N LYS A 194 -17.78 -3.20 9.35
CA LYS A 194 -18.72 -4.24 8.85
C LYS A 194 -18.30 -4.88 7.53
N CYS A 195 -17.67 -4.10 6.65
CA CYS A 195 -17.25 -4.56 5.33
C CYS A 195 -15.83 -5.17 5.34
N LEU A 196 -15.20 -5.28 6.50
CA LEU A 196 -13.92 -5.94 6.70
C LEU A 196 -14.17 -7.31 7.32
N VAL A 197 -14.31 -8.31 6.48
CA VAL A 197 -14.55 -9.70 6.89
C VAL A 197 -13.30 -10.53 6.58
N PRO A 198 -12.51 -10.96 7.58
CA PRO A 198 -11.29 -11.73 7.33
C PRO A 198 -11.55 -13.02 6.52
N ALA A 199 -10.76 -13.24 5.47
CA ALA A 199 -10.79 -14.48 4.70
C ALA A 199 -10.36 -15.67 5.56
N GLN A 200 -11.02 -16.82 5.39
CA GLN A 200 -10.71 -18.07 6.09
C GLN A 200 -10.24 -19.17 5.14
N GLY A 201 -10.44 -19.03 3.84
CA GLY A 201 -10.11 -20.01 2.83
C GLY A 201 -9.80 -19.40 1.45
N ALA A 202 -9.51 -20.28 0.51
CA ALA A 202 -9.03 -19.91 -0.83
C ALA A 202 -10.11 -19.24 -1.70
N ASP A 203 -11.37 -19.55 -1.50
CA ASP A 203 -12.48 -19.21 -2.39
C ASP A 203 -13.61 -18.41 -1.72
N ASP A 204 -13.37 -17.88 -0.51
CA ASP A 204 -14.31 -16.99 0.16
C ASP A 204 -14.52 -15.71 -0.64
N THR A 205 -15.73 -15.16 -0.63
CA THR A 205 -16.05 -13.90 -1.32
C THR A 205 -16.69 -12.89 -0.38
N GLY A 206 -16.54 -11.61 -0.66
CA GLY A 206 -16.90 -10.53 0.26
C GLY A 206 -15.93 -10.43 1.43
N VAL A 207 -14.67 -10.79 1.25
CA VAL A 207 -13.69 -10.95 2.32
C VAL A 207 -12.49 -10.01 2.18
N THR A 208 -11.72 -9.92 3.25
CA THR A 208 -10.46 -9.18 3.32
C THR A 208 -9.29 -10.16 3.51
N ILE A 209 -8.38 -10.13 2.57
CA ILE A 209 -7.08 -10.81 2.59
C ILE A 209 -6.07 -9.82 3.16
N CYS A 210 -5.26 -10.24 4.14
CA CYS A 210 -4.21 -9.42 4.69
C CYS A 210 -2.97 -10.27 4.97
N TYR A 211 -1.81 -9.74 4.65
CA TYR A 211 -0.52 -10.30 5.05
C TYR A 211 0.59 -9.26 4.99
N ASN A 212 1.65 -9.49 5.78
CA ASN A 212 2.89 -8.72 5.79
C ASN A 212 4.06 -9.68 6.05
N SER A 213 5.09 -9.64 5.22
CA SER A 213 6.14 -10.66 5.11
C SER A 213 7.45 -10.21 5.73
N VAL A 214 7.97 -11.03 6.64
CA VAL A 214 9.24 -10.80 7.34
C VAL A 214 10.01 -12.12 7.47
N ARG A 215 11.34 -12.08 7.70
CA ARG A 215 12.10 -13.27 8.07
C ARG A 215 11.68 -13.79 9.45
N GLU A 216 11.53 -12.87 10.38
CA GLU A 216 11.04 -13.09 11.75
C GLU A 216 10.33 -11.82 12.25
N PRO A 217 9.44 -11.88 13.26
CA PRO A 217 8.67 -10.73 13.73
C PRO A 217 9.51 -9.50 14.10
N SER A 218 10.73 -9.71 14.63
CA SER A 218 11.67 -8.63 14.96
C SER A 218 12.13 -7.81 13.74
N CYS A 219 11.94 -8.32 12.53
CA CYS A 219 12.26 -7.65 11.27
C CYS A 219 11.09 -6.78 10.73
N ALA A 220 9.93 -6.77 11.37
CA ALA A 220 8.79 -5.97 10.93
C ALA A 220 9.08 -4.47 10.96
N LEU A 221 8.43 -3.73 10.09
CA LEU A 221 8.34 -2.28 10.22
C LEU A 221 7.50 -1.94 11.46
N ARG A 222 7.90 -0.91 12.20
CA ARG A 222 7.24 -0.52 13.46
C ARG A 222 5.72 -0.38 13.33
N MET A 223 5.25 0.18 12.23
CA MET A 223 3.84 0.41 11.96
C MET A 223 3.08 -0.85 11.51
N PHE A 224 3.78 -1.96 11.22
CA PHE A 224 3.23 -3.20 10.69
C PHE A 224 3.75 -4.42 11.46
N ASP A 225 3.89 -4.30 12.78
CA ASP A 225 4.52 -5.33 13.62
C ASP A 225 3.52 -6.37 14.18
N HIS A 226 2.21 -6.09 14.11
CA HIS A 226 1.14 -7.01 14.53
C HIS A 226 -0.09 -6.89 13.66
N SER A 227 -0.73 -8.03 13.35
CA SER A 227 -2.00 -8.09 12.63
C SER A 227 -2.96 -9.08 13.27
N ALA A 228 -4.24 -8.68 13.38
CA ALA A 228 -5.33 -9.59 13.76
C ALA A 228 -5.86 -10.38 12.56
N VAL A 229 -5.49 -10.01 11.35
CA VAL A 229 -5.89 -10.67 10.11
C VAL A 229 -4.63 -11.08 9.36
N CYS A 230 -4.49 -12.38 9.12
CA CYS A 230 -3.42 -12.90 8.28
C CYS A 230 -3.89 -14.20 7.61
N ILE A 231 -3.60 -14.32 6.33
CA ILE A 231 -3.79 -15.53 5.55
C ILE A 231 -2.52 -15.81 4.76
N ASN A 232 -2.09 -17.07 4.71
CA ASN A 232 -0.90 -17.45 3.95
C ASN A 232 -1.21 -17.44 2.45
N PRO A 233 -0.59 -16.60 1.62
CA PRO A 233 -0.93 -16.46 0.20
C PRO A 233 -0.49 -17.64 -0.67
N ILE A 234 0.17 -18.66 -0.11
CA ILE A 234 0.51 -19.89 -0.81
C ILE A 234 -0.58 -20.94 -0.61
N SER A 235 -0.93 -21.22 0.66
CA SER A 235 -1.94 -22.24 1.02
C SER A 235 -3.36 -21.71 1.09
N TRP A 236 -3.52 -20.41 1.21
CA TRP A 236 -4.79 -19.71 1.49
C TRP A 236 -5.49 -20.22 2.74
N THR A 237 -4.71 -20.51 3.78
CA THR A 237 -5.19 -20.88 5.10
C THR A 237 -4.72 -19.90 6.16
N THR A 238 -5.42 -19.87 7.29
CA THR A 238 -5.12 -19.03 8.45
C THR A 238 -4.38 -19.78 9.55
N ASP A 239 -4.10 -21.06 9.37
CA ASP A 239 -3.32 -21.86 10.30
C ASP A 239 -1.80 -21.67 10.09
N PRO A 240 -0.95 -22.04 11.09
CA PRO A 240 0.49 -21.84 11.02
C PRO A 240 1.25 -22.90 10.21
N THR A 241 0.55 -23.80 9.51
CA THR A 241 1.22 -24.85 8.72
C THR A 241 2.08 -24.21 7.63
N PRO A 242 3.36 -24.56 7.55
CA PRO A 242 4.24 -24.02 6.52
C PRO A 242 3.79 -24.44 5.11
N ALA A 243 3.87 -23.52 4.16
CA ALA A 243 3.70 -23.78 2.74
C ALA A 243 4.94 -23.35 1.97
N THR A 244 5.22 -24.02 0.85
CA THR A 244 6.43 -23.79 0.05
C THR A 244 6.08 -23.26 -1.35
N LEU A 245 6.94 -22.38 -1.87
CA LEU A 245 6.81 -21.79 -3.19
C LEU A 245 8.20 -21.59 -3.81
N ILE A 246 8.36 -21.93 -5.09
CA ILE A 246 9.53 -21.54 -5.86
C ILE A 246 9.15 -20.27 -6.65
N THR A 247 9.85 -19.17 -6.38
CA THR A 247 9.56 -17.88 -6.97
C THR A 247 10.80 -17.05 -7.22
N GLU A 248 10.68 -16.03 -8.06
CA GLU A 248 11.72 -15.04 -8.26
C GLU A 248 11.77 -14.07 -7.07
N THR A 249 12.97 -13.89 -6.52
CA THR A 249 13.17 -13.12 -5.29
C THR A 249 13.93 -11.83 -5.49
N THR A 250 14.51 -11.61 -6.69
CA THR A 250 15.18 -10.35 -7.08
C THR A 250 14.29 -9.51 -8.00
N PHE A 251 14.55 -8.19 -8.08
CA PHE A 251 13.87 -7.30 -9.03
C PHE A 251 14.17 -7.64 -10.50
N ASN A 252 15.33 -8.22 -10.76
CA ASN A 252 15.75 -8.57 -12.12
C ASN A 252 15.26 -9.95 -12.59
N ALA A 253 14.41 -10.62 -11.81
CA ALA A 253 13.85 -11.94 -12.12
C ALA A 253 14.90 -13.01 -12.53
N THR A 254 16.14 -12.90 -12.03
CA THR A 254 17.24 -13.78 -12.39
C THR A 254 17.53 -14.86 -11.35
N LEU A 255 17.07 -14.64 -10.11
CA LEU A 255 17.26 -15.56 -8.99
C LEU A 255 15.92 -16.13 -8.56
N LYS A 256 15.83 -17.45 -8.50
CA LYS A 256 14.69 -18.19 -7.95
C LYS A 256 15.09 -18.88 -6.68
N ASP A 257 14.34 -18.65 -5.62
CA ASP A 257 14.49 -19.31 -4.34
C ASP A 257 13.30 -20.22 -4.06
N THR A 258 13.51 -21.19 -3.18
CA THR A 258 12.45 -21.97 -2.56
C THR A 258 12.10 -21.32 -1.23
N LEU A 259 10.98 -20.65 -1.18
CA LEU A 259 10.48 -20.01 0.03
C LEU A 259 9.67 -21.00 0.86
N THR A 260 9.85 -20.96 2.18
CA THR A 260 8.94 -21.58 3.15
C THR A 260 8.27 -20.49 3.96
N VAL A 261 6.94 -20.45 3.90
CA VAL A 261 6.13 -19.38 4.48
C VAL A 261 5.16 -19.94 5.49
N ARG A 262 5.16 -19.39 6.70
CA ARG A 262 4.21 -19.74 7.78
C ARG A 262 3.70 -18.49 8.48
N ILE A 263 2.54 -18.59 9.07
CA ILE A 263 1.99 -17.52 9.92
C ILE A 263 2.62 -17.66 11.33
N ASP A 264 3.18 -16.58 11.85
CA ASP A 264 3.50 -16.44 13.26
C ASP A 264 2.22 -16.08 14.04
N THR A 265 1.74 -17.00 14.86
CA THR A 265 0.45 -16.86 15.54
C THR A 265 0.45 -15.82 16.66
N ALA A 266 1.62 -15.41 17.13
CA ALA A 266 1.72 -14.38 18.18
C ALA A 266 1.57 -12.96 17.60
N THR A 267 2.07 -12.76 16.39
CA THR A 267 2.09 -11.43 15.75
C THR A 267 1.14 -11.32 14.55
N GLY A 268 0.69 -12.45 13.98
CA GLY A 268 -0.11 -12.44 12.75
C GLY A 268 0.68 -11.99 11.53
N LEU A 269 2.01 -12.23 11.52
CA LEU A 269 2.88 -11.92 10.37
C LEU A 269 3.26 -13.18 9.62
N LEU A 270 3.61 -13.04 8.33
CA LEU A 270 4.21 -14.13 7.56
C LEU A 270 5.70 -14.19 7.82
N CYS A 271 6.17 -15.29 8.43
CA CYS A 271 7.58 -15.61 8.51
C CYS A 271 8.02 -16.36 7.25
N VAL A 272 9.00 -15.80 6.53
CA VAL A 272 9.50 -16.28 5.24
C VAL A 272 10.96 -16.69 5.36
N GLU A 273 11.22 -17.95 5.08
CA GLU A 273 12.57 -18.53 5.03
C GLU A 273 12.96 -18.83 3.57
N GLY A 274 14.25 -18.90 3.29
CA GLY A 274 14.79 -19.29 1.99
C GLY A 274 15.05 -18.14 1.03
N VAL A 275 14.83 -16.87 1.41
CA VAL A 275 15.19 -15.72 0.60
C VAL A 275 16.70 -15.52 0.61
N THR A 276 17.34 -15.60 -0.56
CA THR A 276 18.79 -15.36 -0.72
C THR A 276 19.11 -14.01 -1.37
N ALA A 277 18.09 -13.33 -1.93
CA ALA A 277 18.22 -11.98 -2.45
C ALA A 277 18.50 -10.96 -1.34
N ASP A 278 19.20 -9.88 -1.67
CA ASP A 278 19.56 -8.76 -0.78
C ASP A 278 19.06 -7.39 -1.26
N ASP A 279 18.42 -7.34 -2.43
CA ASP A 279 17.94 -6.11 -3.08
C ASP A 279 16.53 -5.68 -2.64
N TYR A 280 16.02 -6.20 -1.52
CA TYR A 280 14.67 -5.94 -1.01
C TYR A 280 14.59 -4.83 0.06
N ILE A 281 15.71 -4.37 0.55
CA ILE A 281 15.73 -3.39 1.66
C ILE A 281 15.31 -2.01 1.14
N LEU A 282 14.18 -1.52 1.67
CA LEU A 282 13.71 -0.17 1.33
C LEU A 282 14.62 0.90 1.93
N PRO A 283 14.99 1.92 1.17
CA PRO A 283 15.68 3.08 1.72
C PRO A 283 14.88 3.71 2.88
N LEU A 284 15.57 4.24 3.88
CA LEU A 284 15.04 4.98 5.03
C LEU A 284 14.26 4.15 6.06
N ILE A 285 13.41 3.22 5.64
CA ILE A 285 12.47 2.52 6.54
C ILE A 285 12.70 1.00 6.59
N GLY A 286 13.29 0.41 5.57
CA GLY A 286 13.53 -1.03 5.50
C GLY A 286 14.74 -1.48 6.31
N LYS A 287 14.75 -2.75 6.66
CA LYS A 287 15.87 -3.42 7.32
C LYS A 287 16.02 -4.84 6.81
N GLU A 288 17.16 -5.46 7.10
CA GLU A 288 17.41 -6.85 6.74
C GLU A 288 16.33 -7.77 7.31
N GLY A 289 15.83 -8.68 6.49
CA GLY A 289 14.75 -9.60 6.84
C GLY A 289 13.36 -9.00 6.83
N ASN A 290 13.20 -7.74 6.41
CA ASN A 290 11.90 -7.16 6.10
C ASN A 290 11.65 -7.24 4.60
N TYR A 291 10.66 -8.04 4.19
CA TYR A 291 10.39 -8.31 2.78
C TYR A 291 9.26 -7.45 2.19
N HIS A 292 8.93 -6.36 2.83
CA HIS A 292 7.83 -5.48 2.47
C HIS A 292 7.82 -5.09 0.98
N SER A 293 8.98 -4.75 0.40
CA SER A 293 9.08 -4.38 -1.02
C SER A 293 8.80 -5.53 -1.99
N ARG A 294 8.68 -6.77 -1.50
CA ARG A 294 8.56 -7.98 -2.31
C ARG A 294 7.20 -8.67 -2.23
N GLU A 295 6.30 -8.20 -1.43
CA GLU A 295 5.09 -8.91 -1.05
C GLU A 295 4.16 -9.26 -2.20
N ILE A 296 4.05 -8.42 -3.22
CA ILE A 296 3.30 -8.75 -4.44
C ILE A 296 4.10 -9.73 -5.30
N TRP A 297 5.40 -9.47 -5.47
CA TRP A 297 6.25 -10.19 -6.43
C TRP A 297 6.58 -11.61 -5.98
N PHE A 298 6.78 -11.84 -4.67
CA PHE A 298 6.98 -13.21 -4.15
C PHE A 298 5.77 -14.10 -4.44
N TYR A 299 4.57 -13.57 -4.29
CA TYR A 299 3.32 -14.33 -4.36
C TYR A 299 2.52 -14.08 -5.63
N ARG A 300 3.11 -13.46 -6.68
CA ARG A 300 2.41 -13.01 -7.88
C ARG A 300 1.52 -14.07 -8.53
N ASP A 301 2.04 -15.29 -8.72
CA ASP A 301 1.27 -16.38 -9.35
C ASP A 301 0.14 -16.89 -8.45
N CYS A 302 0.40 -16.93 -7.14
CA CYS A 302 -0.60 -17.29 -6.14
C CYS A 302 -1.71 -16.22 -6.06
N LEU A 303 -1.34 -14.93 -6.08
CA LEU A 303 -2.29 -13.82 -6.10
C LEU A 303 -3.18 -13.86 -7.34
N LYS A 304 -2.58 -14.00 -8.53
CA LYS A 304 -3.32 -14.11 -9.79
C LYS A 304 -4.33 -15.24 -9.72
N ALA A 305 -3.88 -16.46 -9.42
CA ALA A 305 -4.74 -17.64 -9.36
C ALA A 305 -5.88 -17.48 -8.32
N ASN A 306 -5.58 -16.86 -7.17
CA ASN A 306 -6.58 -16.65 -6.13
C ASN A 306 -7.62 -15.59 -6.51
N MET A 307 -7.21 -14.48 -7.12
CA MET A 307 -8.13 -13.45 -7.61
C MET A 307 -9.08 -14.03 -8.66
N GLU A 308 -8.56 -14.84 -9.59
CA GLU A 308 -9.36 -15.54 -10.62
C GLU A 308 -10.37 -16.51 -9.97
N ALA A 309 -9.92 -17.37 -9.04
CA ALA A 309 -10.80 -18.33 -8.37
C ALA A 309 -11.93 -17.67 -7.58
N ARG A 310 -11.62 -16.57 -6.85
CA ARG A 310 -12.64 -15.80 -6.11
C ARG A 310 -13.62 -15.10 -7.05
N ALA A 311 -13.15 -14.58 -8.18
CA ALA A 311 -13.99 -13.95 -9.18
C ALA A 311 -14.96 -14.95 -9.82
N GLU A 312 -14.47 -16.11 -10.24
CA GLU A 312 -15.30 -17.22 -10.75
C GLU A 312 -16.36 -17.62 -9.72
N LYS A 313 -15.96 -17.88 -8.48
CA LYS A 313 -16.87 -18.26 -7.39
C LYS A 313 -17.95 -17.22 -7.12
N PHE A 314 -17.59 -15.93 -7.21
CA PHE A 314 -18.54 -14.84 -6.99
C PHE A 314 -19.59 -14.75 -8.12
N ILE A 315 -19.15 -14.93 -9.36
CA ILE A 315 -20.03 -14.91 -10.54
C ILE A 315 -21.01 -16.09 -10.48
N ASP A 316 -20.50 -17.31 -10.20
CA ASP A 316 -21.31 -18.53 -10.13
C ASP A 316 -22.42 -18.47 -9.07
N ARG A 317 -22.21 -17.73 -7.96
CA ARG A 317 -23.23 -17.53 -6.92
C ARG A 317 -24.39 -16.62 -7.35
N LYS A 318 -24.22 -15.86 -8.42
CA LYS A 318 -25.22 -14.90 -8.92
C LYS A 318 -26.12 -15.49 -10.02
N HIS A 319 -25.72 -16.65 -10.55
CA HIS A 319 -26.48 -17.43 -11.51
C HIS A 319 -27.15 -18.66 -10.84
#